data_8effb22738eefada255ebd0c7a19f095
#
_entry.id   8effb22738eefada255ebd0c7a19f095
#
_cell.length_a   1.000
_cell.length_b   1.000
_cell.length_c   1.000
_cell.angle_alpha   90.00
_cell.angle_beta   90.00
_cell.angle_gamma   90.00
#
_symmetry.space_group_name_H-M   'P 1'
#
loop_
_entity.id
_entity.type
_entity.pdbx_description
1 polymer ?
#
loop_
_entity_poly.entity_id
_entity_poly.type
_entity_poly.pdbx_seq_one_letter_code
_entity_poly.pdbx_strand_id
1 'polypeptide(L)'
;MKIKHIFLFFLLTLIGACSDNSKKDYDLIIRNGLIYDGSGNAPISSDIAINGSFIALIGDLSNSTAKKEVNAEGMAVAPGFINVLSWATQPLIIDGRAMSDIKQGVTLEIMGEGRSMGPLNESMKIREKNRQSNIKYDIEWTTLGEYLDFIVEQGVSVNVASYVGATTIRVHELGYEDRAPTSDELERMKQLVRNAMREGALGVGSSLIYTPANFAETDELIALVSAAAEYNGRYISHLRSEANKLEEAVLELIKISSITGAPAEIYHLKAAGKKNWYKLENVFNLIETAKASGLRISANMYTYAAAATGLDATMPPWSQEGGHDEWVKRLKSKKNRDLLSEEMLNADSDWENFFMQAGPEGILLTGFKNPDLKKYIGKTLSEVSNLRGTS
;
A
#
# COMPACT_ATOMS: atom_id res chain seq x y z
N MET A 1 76.12 -39.20 36.24
CA MET A 1 75.09 -38.64 35.34
C MET A 1 73.71 -38.86 36.01
N LYS A 2 73.12 -37.80 36.64
CA LYS A 2 71.94 -37.96 37.49
C LYS A 2 70.74 -37.36 36.70
N ILE A 3 69.79 -38.22 36.39
CA ILE A 3 68.49 -37.80 35.74
C ILE A 3 67.54 -37.34 36.84
N LYS A 4 67.15 -36.07 36.80
CA LYS A 4 66.11 -35.52 37.66
C LYS A 4 64.74 -35.70 37.01
N HIS A 5 63.86 -36.35 37.73
CA HIS A 5 62.45 -36.48 37.39
C HIS A 5 61.71 -35.22 37.82
N ILE A 6 61.11 -34.51 36.87
CA ILE A 6 60.21 -33.38 37.14
C ILE A 6 58.79 -33.96 37.13
N PHE A 7 58.15 -33.94 38.29
CA PHE A 7 56.71 -34.23 38.45
C PHE A 7 55.88 -32.98 38.07
N LEU A 8 55.15 -33.06 36.98
CA LEU A 8 54.25 -31.99 36.56
C LEU A 8 52.91 -32.25 37.21
N PHE A 9 52.55 -31.41 38.21
CA PHE A 9 51.23 -31.42 38.85
C PHE A 9 50.21 -30.71 37.93
N PHE A 10 49.28 -31.51 37.34
CA PHE A 10 48.14 -30.97 36.57
C PHE A 10 47.07 -30.51 37.58
N LEU A 11 46.95 -29.19 37.77
CA LEU A 11 45.86 -28.60 38.57
C LEU A 11 44.63 -28.50 37.69
N LEU A 12 43.68 -29.43 37.82
CA LEU A 12 42.36 -29.34 37.19
C LEU A 12 41.57 -28.24 37.92
N THR A 13 41.52 -27.04 37.34
CA THR A 13 40.55 -26.03 37.72
C THR A 13 39.19 -26.45 37.15
N LEU A 14 38.30 -26.95 38.01
CA LEU A 14 36.86 -27.01 37.74
C LEU A 14 36.36 -25.59 37.60
N ILE A 15 36.15 -25.14 36.35
CA ILE A 15 35.31 -23.97 36.06
C ILE A 15 33.90 -24.43 36.32
N GLY A 16 33.40 -24.19 37.53
CA GLY A 16 31.96 -24.22 37.84
C GLY A 16 31.28 -23.16 36.97
N ALA A 17 30.59 -23.60 35.94
CA ALA A 17 29.63 -22.76 35.29
C ALA A 17 28.52 -22.45 36.33
N CYS A 18 28.64 -21.34 37.05
CA CYS A 18 27.50 -20.75 37.74
C CYS A 18 26.49 -20.40 36.67
N SER A 19 25.45 -21.23 36.53
CA SER A 19 24.24 -20.81 35.92
C SER A 19 23.71 -19.65 36.77
N ASP A 20 23.78 -18.46 36.26
CA ASP A 20 23.20 -17.27 36.89
C ASP A 20 21.67 -17.49 36.95
N ASN A 21 21.21 -18.01 38.07
CA ASN A 21 19.81 -18.29 38.38
C ASN A 21 19.10 -17.04 38.91
N SER A 22 19.62 -15.83 38.56
CA SER A 22 18.91 -14.60 38.86
C SER A 22 17.61 -14.57 38.08
N LYS A 23 16.49 -14.50 38.79
CA LYS A 23 15.20 -14.22 38.17
C LYS A 23 15.33 -12.97 37.30
N LYS A 24 15.07 -13.14 36.02
CA LYS A 24 15.00 -11.99 35.09
C LYS A 24 13.60 -11.42 35.15
N ASP A 25 13.51 -10.12 35.40
CA ASP A 25 12.24 -9.38 35.37
C ASP A 25 12.06 -8.72 34.01
N TYR A 26 10.85 -8.88 33.45
CA TYR A 26 10.44 -8.30 32.18
C TYR A 26 9.28 -7.31 32.36
N ASP A 27 9.02 -6.49 31.34
CA ASP A 27 7.84 -5.63 31.38
C ASP A 27 6.56 -6.43 31.11
N LEU A 28 6.62 -7.39 30.18
CA LEU A 28 5.51 -8.27 29.82
C LEU A 28 6.05 -9.67 29.48
N ILE A 29 5.34 -10.70 29.99
CA ILE A 29 5.50 -12.07 29.48
C ILE A 29 4.16 -12.55 28.92
N ILE A 30 4.20 -13.12 27.71
CA ILE A 30 3.09 -13.88 27.11
C ILE A 30 3.41 -15.35 27.32
N ARG A 31 2.58 -16.06 28.11
CA ARG A 31 2.75 -17.46 28.50
C ARG A 31 1.98 -18.41 27.59
N ASN A 32 2.56 -19.60 27.36
CA ASN A 32 1.87 -20.75 26.76
C ASN A 32 1.29 -20.49 25.36
N GLY A 33 1.84 -19.54 24.60
CA GLY A 33 1.35 -19.21 23.26
C GLY A 33 1.78 -20.19 22.20
N LEU A 34 0.94 -20.41 21.20
CA LEU A 34 1.36 -21.03 19.93
C LEU A 34 1.88 -19.93 19.00
N ILE A 35 3.22 -19.83 18.91
CA ILE A 35 3.89 -18.68 18.30
C ILE A 35 4.07 -18.89 16.80
N TYR A 36 3.55 -17.97 16.00
CA TYR A 36 3.77 -17.82 14.56
C TYR A 36 4.69 -16.62 14.36
N ASP A 37 5.96 -16.84 14.03
CA ASP A 37 6.98 -15.80 13.96
C ASP A 37 7.04 -15.07 12.59
N GLY A 38 6.22 -15.49 11.63
CA GLY A 38 6.20 -14.93 10.27
C GLY A 38 7.27 -15.51 9.32
N SER A 39 8.09 -16.44 9.78
CA SER A 39 9.14 -17.08 8.95
C SER A 39 8.60 -18.08 7.92
N GLY A 40 7.33 -18.50 8.05
CA GLY A 40 6.73 -19.58 7.27
C GLY A 40 7.04 -20.99 7.83
N ASN A 41 7.81 -21.10 8.93
CA ASN A 41 8.04 -22.35 9.62
C ASN A 41 6.80 -22.79 10.44
N ALA A 42 6.81 -24.04 10.88
CA ALA A 42 5.78 -24.53 11.81
C ALA A 42 5.80 -23.70 13.12
N PRO A 43 4.62 -23.38 13.68
CA PRO A 43 4.56 -22.64 14.94
C PRO A 43 5.15 -23.44 16.11
N ILE A 44 5.65 -22.73 17.10
CA ILE A 44 6.22 -23.32 18.31
C ILE A 44 5.39 -22.95 19.55
N SER A 45 5.18 -23.89 20.48
CA SER A 45 4.62 -23.60 21.79
C SER A 45 5.72 -23.06 22.70
N SER A 46 5.63 -21.80 23.13
CA SER A 46 6.66 -21.16 23.94
C SER A 46 6.12 -19.91 24.62
N ASP A 47 6.96 -19.31 25.49
CA ASP A 47 6.71 -18.01 26.09
C ASP A 47 7.44 -16.90 25.34
N ILE A 48 6.95 -15.65 25.44
CA ILE A 48 7.59 -14.45 24.90
C ILE A 48 7.80 -13.45 26.02
N ALA A 49 9.03 -12.98 26.21
CA ALA A 49 9.36 -11.86 27.08
C ALA A 49 9.59 -10.57 26.29
N ILE A 50 9.05 -9.48 26.81
CA ILE A 50 9.11 -8.15 26.19
C ILE A 50 9.64 -7.14 27.22
N ASN A 51 10.61 -6.32 26.77
CA ASN A 51 11.10 -5.15 27.50
C ASN A 51 10.97 -3.91 26.63
N GLY A 52 10.22 -2.93 27.10
CA GLY A 52 9.90 -1.74 26.33
C GLY A 52 9.25 -2.12 25.00
N SER A 53 9.89 -1.77 23.90
CA SER A 53 9.42 -2.04 22.52
C SER A 53 10.07 -3.27 21.87
N PHE A 54 10.81 -4.09 22.62
CA PHE A 54 11.61 -5.18 22.06
C PHE A 54 11.16 -6.54 22.61
N ILE A 55 11.09 -7.54 21.75
CA ILE A 55 11.04 -8.94 22.14
C ILE A 55 12.43 -9.30 22.70
N ALA A 56 12.50 -9.53 24.00
CA ALA A 56 13.75 -9.82 24.70
C ALA A 56 14.15 -11.29 24.59
N LEU A 57 13.17 -12.19 24.63
CA LEU A 57 13.39 -13.63 24.56
C LEU A 57 12.12 -14.35 24.08
N ILE A 58 12.30 -15.37 23.25
CA ILE A 58 11.29 -16.41 22.97
C ILE A 58 11.88 -17.73 23.47
N GLY A 59 11.23 -18.39 24.43
CA GLY A 59 11.79 -19.61 25.01
C GLY A 59 11.12 -19.98 26.33
N ASP A 60 11.77 -20.84 27.10
CA ASP A 60 11.34 -21.20 28.45
C ASP A 60 11.58 -20.03 29.42
N LEU A 61 10.52 -19.48 29.92
CA LEU A 61 10.50 -18.37 30.90
C LEU A 61 9.94 -18.81 32.27
N SER A 62 9.92 -20.12 32.56
CA SER A 62 9.37 -20.68 33.81
C SER A 62 9.98 -20.07 35.07
N ASN A 63 11.27 -19.65 35.01
CA ASN A 63 12.01 -19.03 36.10
C ASN A 63 12.05 -17.49 36.03
N SER A 64 11.27 -16.88 35.14
CA SER A 64 11.22 -15.43 34.95
C SER A 64 9.91 -14.84 35.44
N THR A 65 9.92 -13.54 35.79
CA THR A 65 8.76 -12.76 36.20
C THR A 65 8.61 -11.54 35.31
N ALA A 66 7.42 -10.95 35.31
CA ALA A 66 7.16 -9.70 34.59
C ALA A 66 6.21 -8.80 35.39
N LYS A 67 6.21 -7.50 35.06
CA LYS A 67 5.23 -6.53 35.59
C LYS A 67 3.81 -6.92 35.17
N LYS A 68 3.64 -7.50 34.00
CA LYS A 68 2.38 -8.01 33.48
C LYS A 68 2.59 -9.37 32.83
N GLU A 69 1.68 -10.29 33.06
CA GLU A 69 1.66 -11.60 32.40
C GLU A 69 0.33 -11.82 31.70
N VAL A 70 0.38 -12.41 30.51
CA VAL A 70 -0.80 -12.78 29.70
C VAL A 70 -0.71 -14.28 29.45
N ASN A 71 -1.70 -15.04 29.87
CA ASN A 71 -1.81 -16.44 29.50
C ASN A 71 -2.44 -16.57 28.12
N ALA A 72 -1.71 -17.07 27.15
CA ALA A 72 -2.13 -17.31 25.75
C ALA A 72 -2.35 -18.79 25.47
N GLU A 73 -2.64 -19.62 26.50
CA GLU A 73 -2.93 -21.04 26.32
C GLU A 73 -4.11 -21.24 25.35
N GLY A 74 -3.88 -22.06 24.32
CA GLY A 74 -4.86 -22.30 23.25
C GLY A 74 -5.00 -21.18 22.23
N MET A 75 -4.19 -20.10 22.33
CA MET A 75 -4.20 -18.98 21.40
C MET A 75 -2.97 -18.98 20.49
N ALA A 76 -3.16 -18.53 19.24
CA ALA A 76 -2.07 -18.15 18.37
C ALA A 76 -1.50 -16.79 18.81
N VAL A 77 -0.19 -16.66 18.82
CA VAL A 77 0.53 -15.40 19.06
C VAL A 77 1.35 -15.11 17.82
N ALA A 78 1.13 -13.97 17.21
CA ALA A 78 1.79 -13.54 16.00
C ALA A 78 2.20 -12.07 16.10
N PRO A 79 3.15 -11.58 15.28
CA PRO A 79 3.36 -10.16 15.08
C PRO A 79 2.06 -9.45 14.65
N GLY A 80 1.90 -8.19 14.99
CA GLY A 80 0.79 -7.39 14.50
C GLY A 80 0.78 -7.36 12.96
N PHE A 81 -0.42 -7.43 12.38
CA PHE A 81 -0.56 -7.41 10.93
C PHE A 81 -0.25 -6.02 10.36
N ILE A 82 0.26 -6.02 9.12
CA ILE A 82 0.55 -4.82 8.35
C ILE A 82 -0.47 -4.72 7.22
N ASN A 83 -1.29 -3.66 7.24
CA ASN A 83 -2.12 -3.31 6.10
C ASN A 83 -1.28 -2.49 5.11
N VAL A 84 -0.80 -3.14 4.05
CA VAL A 84 0.11 -2.51 3.07
C VAL A 84 -0.60 -1.65 2.04
N LEU A 85 -1.94 -1.64 2.05
CA LEU A 85 -2.78 -0.83 1.17
C LEU A 85 -3.89 -0.19 2.00
N SER A 86 -3.57 0.90 2.70
CA SER A 86 -4.53 1.64 3.51
C SER A 86 -4.98 2.94 2.84
N TRP A 87 -6.28 3.17 2.83
CA TRP A 87 -6.92 4.43 2.48
C TRP A 87 -7.43 5.19 3.71
N ALA A 88 -6.94 4.85 4.88
CA ALA A 88 -7.36 5.47 6.15
C ALA A 88 -6.83 6.90 6.36
N THR A 89 -6.27 7.53 5.34
CA THR A 89 -5.67 8.89 5.41
C THR A 89 -6.62 9.93 6.00
N GLN A 90 -7.87 9.96 5.56
CA GLN A 90 -8.88 10.91 6.05
C GLN A 90 -9.65 10.36 7.26
N PRO A 91 -10.05 9.09 7.30
CA PRO A 91 -10.72 8.51 8.47
C PRO A 91 -9.93 8.66 9.76
N LEU A 92 -8.61 8.49 9.75
CA LEU A 92 -7.76 8.65 10.93
C LEU A 92 -7.71 10.08 11.47
N ILE A 93 -7.93 11.10 10.64
CA ILE A 93 -8.08 12.50 11.09
C ILE A 93 -9.32 12.66 11.99
N ILE A 94 -10.38 11.92 11.70
CA ILE A 94 -11.66 12.02 12.43
C ILE A 94 -11.72 11.06 13.61
N ASP A 95 -11.20 9.84 13.43
CA ASP A 95 -11.17 8.81 14.46
C ASP A 95 -9.85 8.04 14.45
N GLY A 96 -8.87 8.56 15.18
CA GLY A 96 -7.54 7.94 15.32
C GLY A 96 -7.54 6.59 16.04
N ARG A 97 -8.67 6.12 16.59
CA ARG A 97 -8.74 4.83 17.29
C ARG A 97 -8.55 3.64 16.35
N ALA A 98 -8.79 3.78 15.05
CA ALA A 98 -8.66 2.74 14.02
C ALA A 98 -9.30 1.40 14.45
N MET A 99 -10.51 1.44 15.03
CA MET A 99 -11.11 0.28 15.72
C MET A 99 -11.37 -0.91 14.81
N SER A 100 -11.64 -0.68 13.52
CA SER A 100 -11.81 -1.75 12.53
C SER A 100 -10.53 -2.56 12.36
N ASP A 101 -9.39 -1.88 12.36
CA ASP A 101 -8.07 -2.46 12.11
C ASP A 101 -7.47 -3.06 13.38
N ILE A 102 -7.47 -2.31 14.50
CA ILE A 102 -6.96 -2.78 15.78
C ILE A 102 -7.65 -4.06 16.23
N LYS A 103 -8.99 -4.18 16.07
CA LYS A 103 -9.74 -5.38 16.46
C LYS A 103 -9.45 -6.59 15.55
N GLN A 104 -8.85 -6.38 14.40
CA GLN A 104 -8.38 -7.44 13.51
C GLN A 104 -6.88 -7.73 13.70
N GLY A 105 -6.21 -7.05 14.64
CA GLY A 105 -4.79 -7.23 14.92
C GLY A 105 -3.86 -6.46 13.98
N VAL A 106 -4.38 -5.51 13.19
CA VAL A 106 -3.55 -4.60 12.38
C VAL A 106 -2.89 -3.59 13.31
N THR A 107 -1.57 -3.44 13.20
CA THR A 107 -0.77 -2.54 14.04
C THR A 107 0.01 -1.50 13.24
N LEU A 108 0.04 -1.65 11.92
CA LEU A 108 0.66 -0.70 10.99
C LEU A 108 -0.21 -0.55 9.74
N GLU A 109 -0.50 0.69 9.39
CA GLU A 109 -1.17 1.05 8.14
C GLU A 109 -0.21 1.78 7.21
N ILE A 110 -0.08 1.29 5.97
CA ILE A 110 0.76 1.88 4.94
C ILE A 110 -0.13 2.50 3.87
N MET A 111 0.06 3.79 3.64
CA MET A 111 -0.71 4.63 2.73
C MET A 111 0.10 4.95 1.47
N GLY A 112 -0.53 5.60 0.49
CA GLY A 112 0.19 6.20 -0.65
C GLY A 112 0.03 5.45 -1.97
N GLU A 113 -1.10 4.74 -2.19
CA GLU A 113 -1.44 4.17 -3.49
C GLU A 113 -1.69 5.28 -4.52
N GLY A 114 -0.66 5.63 -5.27
CA GLY A 114 -0.68 6.67 -6.31
C GLY A 114 -0.84 8.09 -5.80
N ARG A 115 -1.62 8.30 -4.74
CA ARG A 115 -1.82 9.59 -4.09
C ARG A 115 -1.33 9.53 -2.65
N SER A 116 -0.71 10.64 -2.20
CA SER A 116 -0.29 10.84 -0.81
C SER A 116 -0.82 12.19 -0.30
N MET A 117 -0.85 12.35 1.02
CA MET A 117 -1.33 13.57 1.67
C MET A 117 -0.32 14.74 1.60
N GLY A 118 0.80 14.53 0.99
CA GLY A 118 1.84 15.50 0.61
C GLY A 118 2.80 14.88 -0.42
N PRO A 119 3.59 15.75 -1.10
CA PRO A 119 3.62 17.22 -1.05
C PRO A 119 2.41 17.86 -1.74
N LEU A 120 1.92 18.97 -1.18
CA LEU A 120 0.77 19.71 -1.72
C LEU A 120 1.17 21.17 -2.01
N ASN A 121 0.86 21.66 -3.21
CA ASN A 121 0.87 23.07 -3.48
C ASN A 121 -0.50 23.73 -3.17
N GLU A 122 -0.59 25.05 -3.19
CA GLU A 122 -1.82 25.76 -2.80
C GLU A 122 -3.03 25.38 -3.67
N SER A 123 -2.84 25.17 -4.97
CA SER A 123 -3.92 24.76 -5.87
C SER A 123 -4.44 23.36 -5.53
N MET A 124 -3.56 22.47 -5.10
CA MET A 124 -3.92 21.10 -4.66
C MET A 124 -4.68 21.16 -3.33
N LYS A 125 -4.27 21.98 -2.36
CA LYS A 125 -4.98 22.17 -1.08
C LYS A 125 -6.40 22.68 -1.30
N ILE A 126 -6.57 23.69 -2.14
CA ILE A 126 -7.89 24.23 -2.51
C ILE A 126 -8.76 23.16 -3.15
N ARG A 127 -8.18 22.39 -4.10
CA ARG A 127 -8.90 21.32 -4.79
C ARG A 127 -9.32 20.22 -3.82
N GLU A 128 -8.41 19.79 -2.94
CA GLU A 128 -8.71 18.76 -1.96
C GLU A 128 -9.81 19.19 -1.00
N LYS A 129 -9.76 20.43 -0.49
CA LYS A 129 -10.82 21.01 0.35
C LYS A 129 -12.19 21.00 -0.36
N ASN A 130 -12.23 21.34 -1.65
CA ASN A 130 -13.47 21.35 -2.44
C ASN A 130 -14.00 19.93 -2.71
N ARG A 131 -13.12 18.92 -2.77
CA ARG A 131 -13.47 17.53 -3.02
C ARG A 131 -13.96 16.76 -1.79
N GLN A 132 -13.69 17.25 -0.59
CA GLN A 132 -14.12 16.61 0.64
C GLN A 132 -15.63 16.31 0.62
N SER A 133 -16.00 15.09 1.01
CA SER A 133 -17.39 14.64 1.08
C SER A 133 -17.95 14.77 2.51
N ASN A 134 -18.25 13.68 3.18
CA ASN A 134 -18.78 13.66 4.54
C ASN A 134 -17.71 14.00 5.59
N ILE A 135 -16.46 13.63 5.34
CA ILE A 135 -15.32 13.95 6.20
C ILE A 135 -14.81 15.34 5.82
N LYS A 136 -14.82 16.26 6.78
CA LYS A 136 -14.36 17.64 6.64
C LYS A 136 -13.19 17.87 7.58
N TYR A 137 -12.10 18.44 7.06
CA TYR A 137 -10.88 18.77 7.79
C TYR A 137 -10.16 19.93 7.12
N ASP A 138 -9.36 20.66 7.87
CA ASP A 138 -8.45 21.65 7.33
C ASP A 138 -7.10 20.99 6.98
N ILE A 139 -6.45 21.51 5.94
CA ILE A 139 -5.14 20.99 5.47
C ILE A 139 -4.09 21.97 5.95
N GLU A 140 -3.50 21.68 7.11
CA GLU A 140 -2.50 22.51 7.77
C GLU A 140 -1.07 22.17 7.35
N TRP A 141 -0.88 21.04 6.69
CA TRP A 141 0.41 20.54 6.20
C TRP A 141 0.63 20.85 4.72
N THR A 142 1.89 20.80 4.30
CA THR A 142 2.35 20.94 2.92
C THR A 142 3.11 19.71 2.46
N THR A 143 3.99 19.18 3.32
CA THR A 143 4.81 18.01 3.00
C THR A 143 4.16 16.71 3.49
N LEU A 144 4.73 15.59 3.07
CA LEU A 144 4.26 14.28 3.54
C LEU A 144 4.61 14.07 5.01
N GLY A 145 5.81 14.50 5.43
CA GLY A 145 6.25 14.42 6.82
C GLY A 145 5.34 15.21 7.74
N GLU A 146 5.02 16.47 7.38
CA GLU A 146 4.09 17.31 8.16
C GLU A 146 2.72 16.64 8.33
N TYR A 147 2.21 15.93 7.31
CA TYR A 147 0.97 15.16 7.46
C TYR A 147 1.12 13.98 8.45
N LEU A 148 2.24 13.24 8.37
CA LEU A 148 2.47 12.12 9.28
C LEU A 148 2.63 12.60 10.73
N ASP A 149 3.33 13.71 10.95
CA ASP A 149 3.46 14.36 12.26
C ASP A 149 2.08 14.81 12.77
N PHE A 150 1.28 15.46 11.92
CA PHE A 150 -0.09 15.89 12.25
C PHE A 150 -0.95 14.71 12.73
N ILE A 151 -0.94 13.58 12.02
CA ILE A 151 -1.72 12.38 12.42
C ILE A 151 -1.25 11.82 13.76
N VAL A 152 0.07 11.79 14.00
CA VAL A 152 0.65 11.30 15.26
C VAL A 152 0.29 12.23 16.42
N GLU A 153 0.35 13.55 16.21
CA GLU A 153 -0.03 14.56 17.20
C GLU A 153 -1.53 14.51 17.55
N GLN A 154 -2.38 14.21 16.57
CA GLN A 154 -3.81 13.96 16.81
C GLN A 154 -4.06 12.72 17.68
N GLY A 155 -3.16 11.76 17.64
CA GLY A 155 -3.21 10.50 18.35
C GLY A 155 -3.91 9.40 17.56
N VAL A 156 -3.11 8.42 17.15
CA VAL A 156 -3.58 7.23 16.43
C VAL A 156 -3.19 5.96 17.17
N SER A 157 -4.07 4.96 17.15
CA SER A 157 -3.86 3.67 17.84
C SER A 157 -2.97 2.71 17.06
N VAL A 158 -2.84 2.90 15.73
CA VAL A 158 -1.97 2.14 14.84
C VAL A 158 -0.71 2.93 14.51
N ASN A 159 0.36 2.26 14.15
CA ASN A 159 1.46 2.94 13.48
C ASN A 159 1.05 3.31 12.07
N VAL A 160 1.60 4.39 11.54
CA VAL A 160 1.32 4.88 10.19
C VAL A 160 2.61 5.08 9.41
N ALA A 161 2.57 4.75 8.13
CA ALA A 161 3.64 5.02 7.18
C ALA A 161 3.02 5.34 5.82
N SER A 162 3.78 5.95 4.91
CA SER A 162 3.28 6.26 3.59
C SER A 162 4.37 6.15 2.52
N TYR A 163 3.96 5.74 1.33
CA TYR A 163 4.69 6.06 0.11
C TYR A 163 4.37 7.49 -0.32
N VAL A 164 5.29 8.15 -1.01
CA VAL A 164 4.95 9.36 -1.76
C VAL A 164 4.27 8.96 -3.06
N GLY A 165 3.11 9.53 -3.33
CA GLY A 165 2.30 9.18 -4.49
C GLY A 165 2.85 9.77 -5.80
N ALA A 166 3.14 8.93 -6.80
CA ALA A 166 3.57 9.39 -8.13
C ALA A 166 2.53 10.34 -8.77
N THR A 167 1.23 10.06 -8.59
CA THR A 167 0.17 10.96 -9.02
C THR A 167 0.22 12.30 -8.29
N THR A 168 0.51 12.30 -6.98
CA THR A 168 0.66 13.55 -6.22
C THR A 168 1.80 14.38 -6.74
N ILE A 169 2.96 13.77 -7.01
CA ILE A 169 4.13 14.45 -7.60
C ILE A 169 3.80 14.99 -8.99
N ARG A 170 3.15 14.19 -9.84
CA ARG A 170 2.76 14.61 -11.20
C ARG A 170 1.77 15.79 -11.16
N VAL A 171 0.74 15.72 -10.32
CA VAL A 171 -0.25 16.81 -10.18
C VAL A 171 0.38 18.07 -9.63
N HIS A 172 1.39 17.96 -8.78
CA HIS A 172 2.11 19.11 -8.24
C HIS A 172 2.79 19.94 -9.33
N GLU A 173 3.39 19.31 -10.35
CA GLU A 173 4.16 19.98 -11.40
C GLU A 173 3.38 20.18 -12.72
N LEU A 174 2.60 19.17 -13.13
CA LEU A 174 1.92 19.15 -14.43
C LEU A 174 0.40 19.31 -14.35
N GLY A 175 -0.18 19.21 -13.15
CA GLY A 175 -1.64 19.17 -13.03
C GLY A 175 -2.23 17.90 -13.63
N TYR A 176 -3.25 18.06 -14.49
CA TYR A 176 -3.97 16.95 -15.12
C TYR A 176 -3.76 16.91 -16.65
N GLU A 177 -2.64 17.46 -17.12
CA GLU A 177 -2.31 17.52 -18.54
C GLU A 177 -1.82 16.15 -19.03
N ASP A 178 -2.29 15.77 -20.23
CA ASP A 178 -1.80 14.59 -20.96
C ASP A 178 -0.56 14.95 -21.78
N ARG A 179 0.58 15.01 -21.11
CA ARG A 179 1.90 15.25 -21.73
C ARG A 179 3.03 14.72 -20.84
N ALA A 180 4.17 14.49 -21.45
CA ALA A 180 5.40 14.25 -20.71
C ALA A 180 5.87 15.51 -19.96
N PRO A 181 6.56 15.36 -18.81
CA PRO A 181 7.25 16.48 -18.17
C PRO A 181 8.42 16.98 -19.02
N THR A 182 8.67 18.27 -18.98
CA THR A 182 9.95 18.83 -19.46
C THR A 182 11.10 18.37 -18.56
N SER A 183 12.35 18.50 -19.00
CA SER A 183 13.51 18.12 -18.18
C SER A 183 13.55 18.85 -16.85
N ASP A 184 13.18 20.14 -16.82
CA ASP A 184 13.17 20.95 -15.60
C ASP A 184 12.02 20.52 -14.65
N GLU A 185 10.83 20.22 -15.18
CA GLU A 185 9.71 19.67 -14.41
C GLU A 185 10.07 18.32 -13.81
N LEU A 186 10.66 17.42 -14.62
CA LEU A 186 11.08 16.10 -14.13
C LEU A 186 12.12 16.20 -13.01
N GLU A 187 13.07 17.14 -13.10
CA GLU A 187 14.03 17.34 -12.02
C GLU A 187 13.37 17.88 -10.75
N ARG A 188 12.40 18.81 -10.86
CA ARG A 188 11.62 19.25 -9.70
C ARG A 188 10.78 18.08 -9.11
N MET A 189 10.17 17.24 -9.93
CA MET A 189 9.45 16.06 -9.49
C MET A 189 10.37 15.10 -8.71
N LYS A 190 11.57 14.82 -9.20
CA LYS A 190 12.59 14.01 -8.50
C LYS A 190 12.98 14.66 -7.17
N GLN A 191 13.10 15.99 -7.13
CA GLN A 191 13.44 16.69 -5.89
C GLN A 191 12.32 16.59 -4.85
N LEU A 192 11.05 16.64 -5.25
CA LEU A 192 9.91 16.39 -4.36
C LEU A 192 9.95 14.97 -3.78
N VAL A 193 10.30 13.96 -4.60
CA VAL A 193 10.50 12.59 -4.11
C VAL A 193 11.63 12.53 -3.09
N ARG A 194 12.81 13.12 -3.38
CA ARG A 194 13.94 13.14 -2.44
C ARG A 194 13.59 13.81 -1.10
N ASN A 195 12.79 14.88 -1.15
CA ASN A 195 12.33 15.55 0.06
C ASN A 195 11.43 14.62 0.90
N ALA A 196 10.41 13.99 0.27
CA ALA A 196 9.54 13.04 0.94
C ALA A 196 10.33 11.85 1.54
N MET A 197 11.36 11.36 0.82
CA MET A 197 12.23 10.29 1.35
C MET A 197 13.01 10.72 2.60
N ARG A 198 13.49 11.97 2.66
CA ARG A 198 14.13 12.50 3.87
C ARG A 198 13.17 12.65 5.05
N GLU A 199 11.91 12.83 4.78
CA GLU A 199 10.81 12.91 5.75
C GLU A 199 10.28 11.54 6.18
N GLY A 200 10.82 10.43 5.64
CA GLY A 200 10.48 9.08 6.06
C GLY A 200 9.50 8.34 5.14
N ALA A 201 9.27 8.82 3.92
CA ALA A 201 8.51 8.05 2.94
C ALA A 201 9.17 6.69 2.67
N LEU A 202 8.36 5.66 2.45
CA LEU A 202 8.84 4.30 2.17
C LEU A 202 9.38 4.12 0.74
N GLY A 203 9.07 5.03 -0.15
CA GLY A 203 9.38 4.99 -1.57
C GLY A 203 8.30 5.65 -2.39
N VAL A 204 8.14 5.24 -3.64
CA VAL A 204 7.14 5.76 -4.57
C VAL A 204 6.00 4.76 -4.75
N GLY A 205 4.75 5.23 -4.57
CA GLY A 205 3.53 4.47 -4.87
C GLY A 205 2.84 5.01 -6.12
N SER A 206 2.38 4.15 -7.02
CA SER A 206 1.65 4.54 -8.22
C SER A 206 0.32 3.82 -8.39
N SER A 207 -0.57 4.40 -9.22
CA SER A 207 -1.90 3.88 -9.53
C SER A 207 -2.21 4.18 -11.01
N LEU A 208 -1.70 3.35 -11.92
CA LEU A 208 -1.48 3.71 -13.32
C LEU A 208 -2.70 3.60 -14.23
N ILE A 209 -3.84 3.13 -13.75
CA ILE A 209 -5.10 3.14 -14.52
C ILE A 209 -5.85 4.47 -14.38
N TYR A 210 -5.57 5.26 -13.34
CA TYR A 210 -6.31 6.47 -12.99
C TYR A 210 -5.68 7.72 -13.59
N THR A 211 -6.51 8.66 -14.03
CA THR A 211 -6.06 9.96 -14.52
C THR A 211 -5.65 10.88 -13.35
N PRO A 212 -4.48 11.56 -13.43
CA PRO A 212 -3.56 11.67 -14.57
C PRO A 212 -2.37 10.69 -14.51
N ALA A 213 -2.35 9.70 -13.63
CA ALA A 213 -1.24 8.75 -13.51
C ALA A 213 -1.07 7.89 -14.77
N ASN A 214 -2.16 7.61 -15.48
CA ASN A 214 -2.13 6.85 -16.74
C ASN A 214 -1.38 7.57 -17.86
N PHE A 215 -1.20 8.90 -17.78
CA PHE A 215 -0.40 9.70 -18.73
C PHE A 215 1.10 9.64 -18.44
N ALA A 216 1.50 9.10 -17.28
CA ALA A 216 2.91 8.93 -16.95
C ALA A 216 3.49 7.76 -17.74
N GLU A 217 4.52 8.04 -18.54
CA GLU A 217 5.29 7.02 -19.26
C GLU A 217 6.23 6.28 -18.28
N THR A 218 6.69 5.09 -18.70
CA THR A 218 7.59 4.26 -17.87
C THR A 218 8.86 5.02 -17.47
N ASP A 219 9.40 5.86 -18.33
CA ASP A 219 10.63 6.62 -18.06
C ASP A 219 10.43 7.70 -16.98
N GLU A 220 9.24 8.30 -16.89
CA GLU A 220 8.88 9.18 -15.77
C GLU A 220 8.91 8.39 -14.44
N LEU A 221 8.31 7.21 -14.40
CA LEU A 221 8.30 6.35 -13.23
C LEU A 221 9.71 5.90 -12.84
N ILE A 222 10.54 5.51 -13.81
CA ILE A 222 11.95 5.18 -13.57
C ILE A 222 12.69 6.35 -12.93
N ALA A 223 12.47 7.57 -13.38
CA ALA A 223 13.13 8.75 -12.83
C ALA A 223 12.72 9.01 -11.38
N LEU A 224 11.41 8.90 -11.05
CA LEU A 224 10.90 9.07 -9.68
C LEU A 224 11.39 7.96 -8.75
N VAL A 225 11.33 6.70 -9.20
CA VAL A 225 11.78 5.55 -8.41
C VAL A 225 13.29 5.57 -8.20
N SER A 226 14.08 6.02 -9.21
CA SER A 226 15.53 6.21 -9.06
C SER A 226 15.84 7.23 -7.96
N ALA A 227 15.10 8.33 -7.87
CA ALA A 227 15.27 9.32 -6.82
C ALA A 227 14.93 8.74 -5.43
N ALA A 228 13.94 7.85 -5.32
CA ALA A 228 13.65 7.15 -4.07
C ALA A 228 14.73 6.10 -3.74
N ALA A 229 15.26 5.40 -4.73
CA ALA A 229 16.29 4.38 -4.56
C ALA A 229 17.60 4.95 -3.98
N GLU A 230 17.92 6.24 -4.21
CA GLU A 230 19.03 6.95 -3.55
C GLU A 230 18.95 6.86 -2.01
N TYR A 231 17.75 6.64 -1.46
CA TYR A 231 17.44 6.53 -0.02
C TYR A 231 16.99 5.12 0.38
N ASN A 232 17.30 4.10 -0.40
CA ASN A 232 16.82 2.72 -0.22
C ASN A 232 15.29 2.58 -0.28
N GLY A 233 14.61 3.49 -0.96
CA GLY A 233 13.17 3.46 -1.16
C GLY A 233 12.71 2.31 -2.04
N ARG A 234 11.43 1.99 -1.94
CA ARG A 234 10.76 0.93 -2.70
C ARG A 234 9.85 1.52 -3.77
N TYR A 235 9.44 0.69 -4.71
CA TYR A 235 8.36 0.98 -5.63
C TYR A 235 7.16 0.08 -5.34
N ILE A 236 5.95 0.63 -5.35
CA ILE A 236 4.73 -0.17 -5.26
C ILE A 236 3.69 0.38 -6.23
N SER A 237 2.96 -0.50 -6.90
CA SER A 237 2.07 -0.08 -7.98
C SER A 237 0.75 -0.84 -8.02
N HIS A 238 -0.34 -0.09 -8.08
CA HIS A 238 -1.52 -0.50 -8.83
C HIS A 238 -1.12 -0.47 -10.31
N LEU A 239 -1.08 -1.62 -10.93
CA LEU A 239 -0.52 -1.78 -12.28
C LEU A 239 -1.26 -0.96 -13.33
N ARG A 240 -0.62 -0.72 -14.46
CA ARG A 240 -1.20 0.01 -15.60
C ARG A 240 -2.39 -0.72 -16.24
N SER A 241 -2.43 -2.04 -16.10
CA SER A 241 -3.59 -2.87 -16.41
C SER A 241 -3.61 -4.10 -15.51
N GLU A 242 -4.79 -4.43 -15.03
CA GLU A 242 -5.07 -5.66 -14.30
C GLU A 242 -5.84 -6.68 -15.18
N ALA A 243 -6.14 -6.31 -16.43
CA ALA A 243 -6.96 -7.10 -17.34
C ALA A 243 -6.24 -7.46 -18.64
N ASN A 244 -6.59 -6.79 -19.75
CA ASN A 244 -6.15 -7.19 -21.10
C ASN A 244 -4.62 -7.13 -21.26
N LYS A 245 -3.95 -6.16 -20.61
CA LYS A 245 -2.49 -5.95 -20.65
C LYS A 245 -1.82 -6.24 -19.30
N LEU A 246 -2.35 -7.18 -18.51
CA LEU A 246 -1.82 -7.52 -17.19
C LEU A 246 -0.34 -7.97 -17.24
N GLU A 247 0.01 -8.81 -18.20
CA GLU A 247 1.36 -9.35 -18.32
C GLU A 247 2.37 -8.25 -18.69
N GLU A 248 2.00 -7.36 -19.61
CA GLU A 248 2.81 -6.19 -19.99
C GLU A 248 2.99 -5.23 -18.81
N ALA A 249 1.93 -5.02 -18.01
CA ALA A 249 2.00 -4.16 -16.83
C ALA A 249 2.89 -4.75 -15.72
N VAL A 250 2.90 -6.06 -15.56
CA VAL A 250 3.86 -6.76 -14.66
C VAL A 250 5.28 -6.60 -15.17
N LEU A 251 5.50 -6.74 -16.47
CA LEU A 251 6.83 -6.52 -17.10
C LEU A 251 7.29 -5.06 -16.94
N GLU A 252 6.39 -4.07 -17.02
CA GLU A 252 6.71 -2.67 -16.74
C GLU A 252 7.25 -2.49 -15.32
N LEU A 253 6.57 -3.05 -14.31
CA LEU A 253 7.02 -3.00 -12.92
C LEU A 253 8.39 -3.69 -12.73
N ILE A 254 8.58 -4.86 -13.32
CA ILE A 254 9.86 -5.60 -13.28
C ILE A 254 10.97 -4.78 -13.95
N LYS A 255 10.69 -4.14 -15.10
CA LYS A 255 11.62 -3.24 -15.79
C LYS A 255 12.04 -2.07 -14.89
N ILE A 256 11.07 -1.40 -14.24
CA ILE A 256 11.35 -0.29 -13.32
C ILE A 256 12.26 -0.77 -12.19
N SER A 257 11.94 -1.89 -11.54
CA SER A 257 12.76 -2.47 -10.47
C SER A 257 14.17 -2.82 -10.96
N SER A 258 14.28 -3.43 -12.13
CA SER A 258 15.57 -3.83 -12.73
C SER A 258 16.49 -2.64 -13.03
N ILE A 259 15.95 -1.55 -13.55
CA ILE A 259 16.73 -0.36 -13.90
C ILE A 259 17.14 0.43 -12.66
N THR A 260 16.23 0.57 -11.68
CA THR A 260 16.45 1.40 -10.51
C THR A 260 17.14 0.68 -9.35
N GLY A 261 17.13 -0.66 -9.35
CA GLY A 261 17.59 -1.49 -8.23
C GLY A 261 16.62 -1.47 -7.02
N ALA A 262 15.52 -0.73 -7.08
CA ALA A 262 14.55 -0.65 -6.01
C ALA A 262 13.75 -1.95 -5.91
N PRO A 263 13.46 -2.47 -4.68
CA PRO A 263 12.45 -3.50 -4.52
C PRO A 263 11.10 -3.01 -5.06
N ALA A 264 10.35 -3.90 -5.70
CA ALA A 264 9.02 -3.54 -6.20
C ALA A 264 7.93 -4.48 -5.69
N GLU A 265 6.74 -3.94 -5.50
CA GLU A 265 5.57 -4.69 -5.03
C GLU A 265 4.36 -4.37 -5.92
N ILE A 266 3.57 -5.40 -6.20
CA ILE A 266 2.31 -5.26 -6.93
C ILE A 266 1.19 -5.14 -5.89
N TYR A 267 0.47 -4.02 -5.92
CA TYR A 267 -0.77 -3.88 -5.14
C TYR A 267 -1.81 -4.89 -5.61
N HIS A 268 -2.50 -5.51 -4.67
CA HIS A 268 -3.73 -6.29 -4.87
C HIS A 268 -3.74 -7.11 -6.18
N LEU A 269 -2.68 -7.89 -6.41
CA LEU A 269 -2.49 -8.67 -7.64
C LEU A 269 -3.72 -9.51 -7.96
N LYS A 270 -4.33 -9.25 -9.11
CA LYS A 270 -5.46 -9.99 -9.64
C LYS A 270 -5.49 -9.93 -11.15
N ALA A 271 -6.19 -10.87 -11.78
CA ALA A 271 -6.56 -10.81 -13.19
C ALA A 271 -8.03 -10.39 -13.29
N ALA A 272 -8.25 -9.13 -13.64
CA ALA A 272 -9.59 -8.56 -13.74
C ALA A 272 -10.30 -9.02 -15.03
N GLY A 273 -11.60 -9.34 -14.87
CA GLY A 273 -12.41 -9.92 -15.94
C GLY A 273 -12.13 -11.41 -16.20
N LYS A 274 -13.19 -12.22 -16.26
CA LYS A 274 -13.09 -13.69 -16.38
C LYS A 274 -12.21 -14.16 -17.54
N LYS A 275 -12.22 -13.43 -18.65
CA LYS A 275 -11.41 -13.73 -19.84
C LYS A 275 -9.91 -13.64 -19.63
N ASN A 276 -9.46 -13.03 -18.53
CA ASN A 276 -8.03 -12.83 -18.20
C ASN A 276 -7.51 -13.77 -17.10
N TRP A 277 -8.36 -14.55 -16.44
CA TRP A 277 -7.96 -15.40 -15.30
C TRP A 277 -6.82 -16.37 -15.62
N TYR A 278 -6.78 -16.89 -16.86
CA TYR A 278 -5.71 -17.78 -17.33
C TYR A 278 -4.31 -17.15 -17.29
N LYS A 279 -4.21 -15.82 -17.27
CA LYS A 279 -2.94 -15.09 -17.26
C LYS A 279 -2.19 -15.19 -15.93
N LEU A 280 -2.88 -15.51 -14.82
CA LEU A 280 -2.25 -15.54 -13.50
C LEU A 280 -1.08 -16.51 -13.41
N GLU A 281 -1.17 -17.68 -14.06
CA GLU A 281 -0.08 -18.64 -14.07
C GLU A 281 1.18 -18.06 -14.72
N ASN A 282 1.03 -17.37 -15.84
CA ASN A 282 2.14 -16.71 -16.51
C ASN A 282 2.69 -15.53 -15.70
N VAL A 283 1.80 -14.75 -15.06
CA VAL A 283 2.20 -13.66 -14.15
C VAL A 283 3.06 -14.18 -12.99
N PHE A 284 2.67 -15.30 -12.37
CA PHE A 284 3.49 -15.93 -11.33
C PHE A 284 4.86 -16.36 -11.88
N ASN A 285 4.91 -16.94 -13.07
CA ASN A 285 6.17 -17.31 -13.73
C ASN A 285 7.07 -16.09 -14.00
N LEU A 286 6.51 -14.96 -14.44
CA LEU A 286 7.24 -13.70 -14.63
C LEU A 286 7.85 -13.21 -13.31
N ILE A 287 7.06 -13.20 -12.24
CA ILE A 287 7.51 -12.77 -10.91
C ILE A 287 8.62 -13.69 -10.38
N GLU A 288 8.43 -15.01 -10.43
CA GLU A 288 9.42 -15.97 -9.94
C GLU A 288 10.71 -15.94 -10.78
N THR A 289 10.61 -15.75 -12.09
CA THR A 289 11.77 -15.53 -12.96
C THR A 289 12.55 -14.28 -12.59
N ALA A 290 11.84 -13.17 -12.32
CA ALA A 290 12.47 -11.94 -11.86
C ALA A 290 13.17 -12.12 -10.51
N LYS A 291 12.54 -12.83 -9.55
CA LYS A 291 13.13 -13.16 -8.26
C LYS A 291 14.36 -14.05 -8.40
N ALA A 292 14.31 -15.06 -9.27
CA ALA A 292 15.46 -15.94 -9.56
C ALA A 292 16.64 -15.18 -10.19
N SER A 293 16.39 -14.07 -10.89
CA SER A 293 17.44 -13.16 -11.41
C SER A 293 17.99 -12.19 -10.35
N GLY A 294 17.53 -12.25 -9.10
CA GLY A 294 18.00 -11.45 -7.98
C GLY A 294 17.16 -10.18 -7.71
N LEU A 295 16.08 -9.95 -8.45
CA LEU A 295 15.17 -8.83 -8.17
C LEU A 295 14.28 -9.14 -6.95
N ARG A 296 13.97 -8.11 -6.19
CA ARG A 296 13.09 -8.21 -5.01
C ARG A 296 11.68 -7.79 -5.41
N ILE A 297 10.91 -8.74 -5.94
CA ILE A 297 9.52 -8.52 -6.36
C ILE A 297 8.59 -9.24 -5.39
N SER A 298 7.54 -8.54 -4.94
CA SER A 298 6.46 -9.08 -4.11
C SER A 298 5.09 -8.63 -4.63
N ALA A 299 4.05 -9.22 -4.09
CA ALA A 299 2.67 -8.83 -4.35
C ALA A 299 1.83 -9.02 -3.08
N ASN A 300 0.80 -8.21 -2.94
CA ASN A 300 -0.22 -8.36 -1.89
C ASN A 300 -1.59 -8.61 -2.50
N MET A 301 -2.56 -8.96 -1.67
CA MET A 301 -3.94 -9.18 -2.09
C MET A 301 -4.88 -8.89 -0.91
N TYR A 302 -6.08 -8.43 -1.21
CA TYR A 302 -7.19 -8.34 -0.26
C TYR A 302 -8.02 -9.63 -0.24
N THR A 303 -8.85 -9.80 0.78
CA THR A 303 -9.63 -11.03 1.01
C THR A 303 -11.10 -10.93 0.57
N TYR A 304 -11.45 -9.90 -0.19
CA TYR A 304 -12.81 -9.65 -0.67
C TYR A 304 -13.05 -10.25 -2.05
N ALA A 305 -14.29 -10.69 -2.31
CA ALA A 305 -14.71 -11.19 -3.62
C ALA A 305 -15.13 -10.08 -4.60
N ALA A 306 -14.90 -8.81 -4.25
CA ALA A 306 -15.22 -7.64 -5.05
C ALA A 306 -14.08 -6.62 -4.97
N ALA A 307 -13.91 -5.82 -6.02
CA ALA A 307 -13.06 -4.64 -6.04
C ALA A 307 -13.90 -3.38 -5.80
N ALA A 308 -13.28 -2.30 -5.31
CA ALA A 308 -13.93 -1.01 -5.14
C ALA A 308 -13.11 0.12 -5.77
N THR A 309 -13.78 0.98 -6.55
CA THR A 309 -13.14 2.14 -7.18
C THR A 309 -14.19 3.23 -7.47
N GLY A 310 -13.73 4.37 -8.00
CA GLY A 310 -14.62 5.43 -8.49
C GLY A 310 -15.35 5.05 -9.78
N LEU A 311 -16.59 5.52 -9.95
CA LEU A 311 -17.36 5.27 -11.17
C LEU A 311 -16.69 5.88 -12.43
N ASP A 312 -15.84 6.88 -12.25
CA ASP A 312 -14.99 7.47 -13.28
C ASP A 312 -14.01 6.47 -13.91
N ALA A 313 -13.59 5.45 -13.18
CA ALA A 313 -12.74 4.36 -13.71
C ALA A 313 -13.45 3.47 -14.75
N THR A 314 -14.76 3.62 -14.94
CA THR A 314 -15.49 2.94 -16.03
C THR A 314 -15.45 3.68 -17.34
N MET A 315 -14.78 4.85 -17.41
CA MET A 315 -14.74 5.72 -18.58
C MET A 315 -13.32 5.85 -19.16
N PRO A 316 -13.21 6.06 -20.48
CA PRO A 316 -11.91 6.25 -21.13
C PRO A 316 -11.11 7.41 -20.50
N PRO A 317 -9.79 7.25 -20.30
CA PRO A 317 -8.93 8.25 -19.64
C PRO A 317 -8.97 9.64 -20.26
N TRP A 318 -9.03 9.77 -21.60
CA TRP A 318 -9.09 11.06 -22.26
C TRP A 318 -10.23 11.95 -21.79
N SER A 319 -11.34 11.33 -21.34
CA SER A 319 -12.50 12.07 -20.87
C SER A 319 -12.19 12.92 -19.64
N GLN A 320 -11.18 12.54 -18.86
CA GLN A 320 -10.80 13.15 -17.58
C GLN A 320 -9.58 14.08 -17.69
N GLU A 321 -8.98 14.24 -18.88
CA GLU A 321 -7.90 15.20 -19.12
C GLU A 321 -8.32 16.61 -18.68
N GLY A 322 -7.43 17.37 -18.05
CA GLY A 322 -7.72 18.67 -17.45
C GLY A 322 -8.43 18.59 -16.10
N GLY A 323 -8.77 17.38 -15.63
CA GLY A 323 -9.35 17.15 -14.31
C GLY A 323 -10.88 17.19 -14.28
N HIS A 324 -11.42 17.15 -13.06
CA HIS A 324 -12.83 16.94 -12.77
C HIS A 324 -13.78 17.93 -13.49
N ASP A 325 -13.45 19.22 -13.54
CA ASP A 325 -14.34 20.22 -14.11
C ASP A 325 -14.44 20.08 -15.64
N GLU A 326 -13.33 19.76 -16.29
CA GLU A 326 -13.31 19.47 -17.73
C GLU A 326 -14.03 18.15 -18.04
N TRP A 327 -13.87 17.11 -17.18
CA TRP A 327 -14.63 15.89 -17.28
C TRP A 327 -16.14 16.14 -17.22
N VAL A 328 -16.61 16.92 -16.23
CA VAL A 328 -18.03 17.29 -16.10
C VAL A 328 -18.54 18.06 -17.33
N LYS A 329 -17.72 18.96 -17.90
CA LYS A 329 -18.07 19.67 -19.15
C LYS A 329 -18.25 18.68 -20.31
N ARG A 330 -17.31 17.70 -20.46
CA ARG A 330 -17.40 16.66 -21.50
C ARG A 330 -18.66 15.81 -21.32
N LEU A 331 -19.00 15.43 -20.09
CA LEU A 331 -20.23 14.65 -19.80
C LEU A 331 -21.52 15.42 -20.08
N LYS A 332 -21.52 16.75 -20.08
CA LYS A 332 -22.69 17.56 -20.47
C LYS A 332 -22.92 17.59 -21.99
N SER A 333 -21.87 17.35 -22.79
CA SER A 333 -21.95 17.34 -24.24
C SER A 333 -22.53 16.01 -24.74
N LYS A 334 -23.65 16.07 -25.50
CA LYS A 334 -24.22 14.85 -26.11
C LYS A 334 -23.22 14.14 -27.01
N LYS A 335 -22.50 14.87 -27.87
CA LYS A 335 -21.47 14.32 -28.75
C LYS A 335 -20.43 13.50 -27.98
N ASN A 336 -19.94 14.05 -26.83
CA ASN A 336 -18.95 13.33 -26.02
C ASN A 336 -19.55 12.10 -25.33
N ARG A 337 -20.81 12.17 -24.87
CA ARG A 337 -21.47 10.99 -24.30
C ARG A 337 -21.66 9.88 -25.33
N ASP A 338 -22.01 10.24 -26.57
CA ASP A 338 -22.14 9.23 -27.64
C ASP A 338 -20.81 8.53 -27.89
N LEU A 339 -19.71 9.29 -27.98
CA LEU A 339 -18.36 8.74 -28.15
C LEU A 339 -17.93 7.89 -26.93
N LEU A 340 -18.15 8.39 -25.71
CA LEU A 340 -17.89 7.63 -24.48
C LEU A 340 -18.65 6.31 -24.46
N SER A 341 -19.93 6.31 -24.84
CA SER A 341 -20.73 5.09 -24.88
C SER A 341 -20.18 4.07 -25.88
N GLU A 342 -19.73 4.52 -27.05
CA GLU A 342 -19.11 3.67 -28.05
C GLU A 342 -17.83 3.03 -27.53
N GLU A 343 -16.93 3.83 -26.92
CA GLU A 343 -15.66 3.32 -26.38
C GLU A 343 -15.86 2.44 -25.14
N MET A 344 -16.79 2.77 -24.25
CA MET A 344 -17.09 1.96 -23.07
C MET A 344 -17.66 0.57 -23.45
N LEU A 345 -18.36 0.45 -24.59
CA LEU A 345 -18.88 -0.82 -25.09
C LEU A 345 -17.87 -1.61 -25.95
N ASN A 346 -16.67 -1.06 -26.18
CA ASN A 346 -15.63 -1.75 -26.93
C ASN A 346 -14.88 -2.75 -26.02
N ALA A 347 -14.98 -4.03 -26.34
CA ALA A 347 -14.32 -5.10 -25.59
C ALA A 347 -12.79 -5.16 -25.80
N ASP A 348 -12.29 -4.55 -26.88
CA ASP A 348 -10.88 -4.55 -27.26
C ASP A 348 -10.20 -3.20 -26.95
N SER A 349 -10.74 -2.46 -25.97
CA SER A 349 -10.15 -1.23 -25.48
C SER A 349 -8.70 -1.44 -25.00
N ASP A 350 -7.84 -0.48 -25.28
CA ASP A 350 -6.44 -0.49 -24.80
C ASP A 350 -6.25 0.20 -23.45
N TRP A 351 -7.33 0.64 -22.83
CA TRP A 351 -7.43 1.12 -21.45
C TRP A 351 -8.20 0.15 -20.55
N GLU A 352 -8.13 0.34 -19.23
CA GLU A 352 -8.78 -0.53 -18.23
C GLU A 352 -10.31 -0.30 -18.20
N ASN A 353 -11.04 -1.04 -19.00
CA ASN A 353 -12.48 -0.88 -19.18
C ASN A 353 -13.29 -1.71 -18.14
N PHE A 354 -13.43 -1.19 -16.94
CA PHE A 354 -14.19 -1.85 -15.88
C PHE A 354 -15.68 -2.03 -16.21
N PHE A 355 -16.25 -1.16 -17.06
CA PHE A 355 -17.62 -1.33 -17.48
C PHE A 355 -17.80 -2.66 -18.23
N MET A 356 -16.92 -2.95 -19.18
CA MET A 356 -16.97 -4.22 -19.93
C MET A 356 -16.60 -5.44 -19.09
N GLN A 357 -15.74 -5.26 -18.08
CA GLN A 357 -15.28 -6.37 -17.23
C GLN A 357 -16.36 -6.83 -16.26
N ALA A 358 -17.08 -5.90 -15.62
CA ALA A 358 -18.09 -6.18 -14.60
C ALA A 358 -19.50 -6.27 -15.16
N GLY A 359 -19.79 -5.55 -16.23
CA GLY A 359 -21.15 -5.33 -16.74
C GLY A 359 -22.00 -4.45 -15.81
N PRO A 360 -23.11 -3.90 -16.30
CA PRO A 360 -23.97 -3.03 -15.49
C PRO A 360 -24.62 -3.73 -14.29
N GLU A 361 -24.77 -5.05 -14.33
CA GLU A 361 -25.26 -5.89 -13.23
C GLU A 361 -24.20 -6.11 -12.15
N GLY A 362 -22.91 -6.09 -12.51
CA GLY A 362 -21.78 -6.30 -11.62
C GLY A 362 -21.28 -5.02 -10.93
N ILE A 363 -21.76 -3.83 -11.35
CA ILE A 363 -21.34 -2.55 -10.78
C ILE A 363 -22.34 -2.09 -9.72
N LEU A 364 -22.02 -2.30 -8.45
CA LEU A 364 -22.83 -1.88 -7.31
C LEU A 364 -22.47 -0.46 -6.88
N LEU A 365 -23.46 0.41 -6.75
CA LEU A 365 -23.31 1.80 -6.33
C LEU A 365 -23.27 1.89 -4.80
N THR A 366 -22.15 2.33 -4.23
CA THR A 366 -21.90 2.31 -2.78
C THR A 366 -21.97 3.69 -2.12
N GLY A 367 -21.91 4.79 -2.90
CA GLY A 367 -21.95 6.13 -2.35
C GLY A 367 -22.15 7.24 -3.37
N PHE A 368 -22.73 8.34 -2.93
CA PHE A 368 -22.89 9.56 -3.72
C PHE A 368 -22.67 10.79 -2.86
N LYS A 369 -21.97 11.79 -3.41
CA LYS A 369 -21.85 13.12 -2.80
C LYS A 369 -23.19 13.88 -2.84
N ASN A 370 -23.94 13.77 -3.97
CA ASN A 370 -25.25 14.40 -4.11
C ASN A 370 -26.32 13.66 -3.29
N PRO A 371 -26.99 14.33 -2.33
CA PRO A 371 -28.04 13.71 -1.50
C PRO A 371 -29.17 13.07 -2.31
N ASP A 372 -29.57 13.68 -3.43
CA ASP A 372 -30.68 13.21 -4.27
C ASP A 372 -30.40 11.85 -4.93
N LEU A 373 -29.13 11.49 -5.07
CA LEU A 373 -28.67 10.24 -5.64
C LEU A 373 -28.47 9.13 -4.60
N LYS A 374 -28.45 9.46 -3.31
CA LYS A 374 -28.25 8.47 -2.22
C LYS A 374 -29.31 7.36 -2.22
N LYS A 375 -30.48 7.60 -2.78
CA LYS A 375 -31.54 6.58 -2.98
C LYS A 375 -31.13 5.42 -3.89
N TYR A 376 -30.04 5.56 -4.63
CA TYR A 376 -29.49 4.51 -5.50
C TYR A 376 -28.37 3.70 -4.83
N ILE A 377 -27.98 4.04 -3.61
CA ILE A 377 -26.98 3.25 -2.86
C ILE A 377 -27.52 1.83 -2.64
N GLY A 378 -26.67 0.83 -2.88
CA GLY A 378 -27.04 -0.58 -2.80
C GLY A 378 -27.73 -1.12 -4.05
N LYS A 379 -27.83 -0.35 -5.12
CA LYS A 379 -28.38 -0.77 -6.42
C LYS A 379 -27.26 -0.90 -7.45
N THR A 380 -27.47 -1.82 -8.42
CA THR A 380 -26.58 -1.93 -9.58
C THR A 380 -26.86 -0.84 -10.62
N LEU A 381 -25.93 -0.63 -11.55
CA LEU A 381 -26.17 0.28 -12.68
C LEU A 381 -27.38 -0.15 -13.50
N SER A 382 -27.55 -1.44 -13.73
CA SER A 382 -28.71 -1.99 -14.46
C SER A 382 -30.03 -1.67 -13.75
N GLU A 383 -30.11 -1.84 -12.42
CA GLU A 383 -31.28 -1.48 -11.65
C GLU A 383 -31.61 0.02 -11.73
N VAL A 384 -30.58 0.87 -11.64
CA VAL A 384 -30.76 2.32 -11.73
C VAL A 384 -31.18 2.74 -13.14
N SER A 385 -30.62 2.14 -14.17
CA SER A 385 -31.03 2.34 -15.56
C SER A 385 -32.54 2.05 -15.74
N ASN A 386 -32.99 0.90 -15.25
CA ASN A 386 -34.41 0.53 -15.30
C ASN A 386 -35.30 1.52 -14.53
N LEU A 387 -34.89 1.93 -13.32
CA LEU A 387 -35.63 2.89 -12.49
C LEU A 387 -35.77 4.28 -13.15
N ARG A 388 -34.80 4.65 -13.97
CA ARG A 388 -34.75 5.94 -14.67
C ARG A 388 -35.34 5.90 -16.08
N GLY A 389 -35.64 4.71 -16.59
CA GLY A 389 -36.09 4.52 -17.98
C GLY A 389 -35.01 4.95 -18.98
N THR A 390 -33.73 4.67 -18.66
CA THR A 390 -32.57 4.97 -19.51
C THR A 390 -31.90 3.67 -19.92
N SER A 391 -31.15 3.72 -21.03
CA SER A 391 -30.31 2.60 -21.48
C SER A 391 -28.90 2.77 -20.93
#